data_cea7f5aba9256f5b669e64008772b764
#
_entry.id   cea7f5aba9256f5b669e64008772b764
#
_cell.length_a   1.000
_cell.length_b   1.000
_cell.length_c   1.000
_cell.angle_alpha   90.00
_cell.angle_beta   90.00
_cell.angle_gamma   90.00
#
_symmetry.space_group_name_H-M   'P 1'
#
loop_
_entity.id
_entity.type
_entity.pdbx_description
1 polymer ?
#
loop_
_entity_poly.entity_id
_entity_poly.type
_entity_poly.pdbx_seq_one_letter_code
_entity_poly.pdbx_strand_id
1 'polypeptide(L)'
;MLILAGFLLLVSTMTNIEAGIKVPGTIIGTGTKALLGGDLTDPEDDGAPEEDTNYNAKFTSSDEPGFGGGEFAFNVFDNILGPGNDKWCCGLAGIAEGEGMHITAELEAPHLLTHFTLSSANDVPDRDPTTWEVQGSNDGEKFTTIFSYDGDNLFTDRLQVIRFDAEEDFDAQTTGYRFFRHITFKTANWPNGAFFQIGEIEYFGTPADDTAVDPRSKLATQWGILKNSQ
;
A
#
# COMPACT_ATOMS: atom_id res chain seq x y z
N MET A 1 74.32 13.36 23.58
CA MET A 1 73.05 14.10 23.60
C MET A 1 72.15 13.35 22.64
N LEU A 2 71.31 12.43 23.21
CA LEU A 2 70.37 11.58 22.47
C LEU A 2 68.99 12.21 22.53
N ILE A 3 68.39 12.55 21.38
CA ILE A 3 67.04 13.11 21.30
C ILE A 3 66.12 11.93 21.00
N LEU A 4 65.27 11.60 21.98
CA LEU A 4 64.21 10.57 21.83
C LEU A 4 62.97 11.26 21.22
N ALA A 5 62.65 10.94 19.96
CA ALA A 5 61.41 11.38 19.34
C ALA A 5 60.28 10.43 19.72
N GLY A 6 59.36 10.88 20.56
CA GLY A 6 58.16 10.13 20.91
C GLY A 6 57.14 10.20 19.79
N PHE A 7 56.77 9.04 19.23
CA PHE A 7 55.68 8.89 18.25
C PHE A 7 54.34 8.72 19.01
N LEU A 8 53.50 9.72 18.94
CA LEU A 8 52.13 9.67 19.51
C LEU A 8 51.19 8.98 18.50
N LEU A 9 50.84 7.73 18.79
CA LEU A 9 49.87 6.97 17.99
C LEU A 9 48.47 7.42 18.36
N LEU A 10 47.78 8.21 17.48
CA LEU A 10 46.37 8.52 17.61
C LEU A 10 45.55 7.29 17.15
N VAL A 11 44.98 6.53 18.08
CA VAL A 11 44.01 5.48 17.79
C VAL A 11 42.64 6.17 17.65
N SER A 12 42.22 6.33 16.41
CA SER A 12 40.84 6.77 16.09
C SER A 12 39.94 5.57 16.26
N THR A 13 39.12 5.55 17.31
CA THR A 13 38.01 4.59 17.46
C THR A 13 36.89 5.04 16.56
N MET A 14 36.74 4.39 15.40
CA MET A 14 35.51 4.49 14.60
C MET A 14 34.41 3.75 15.36
N THR A 15 33.50 4.48 15.96
CA THR A 15 32.21 3.94 16.40
C THR A 15 31.37 3.68 15.16
N ASN A 16 31.26 2.42 14.75
CA ASN A 16 30.23 2.01 13.81
C ASN A 16 28.88 2.22 14.48
N ILE A 17 28.18 3.28 14.13
CA ILE A 17 26.75 3.41 14.39
C ILE A 17 26.10 2.48 13.36
N GLU A 18 25.76 1.26 13.77
CA GLU A 18 24.78 0.48 13.04
C GLU A 18 23.46 1.26 13.11
N ALA A 19 23.10 1.94 12.02
CA ALA A 19 21.76 2.42 11.86
C ALA A 19 20.87 1.17 11.86
N GLY A 20 20.11 0.95 12.93
CA GLY A 20 19.12 -0.10 12.99
C GLY A 20 18.22 0.04 11.76
N ILE A 21 17.94 -1.07 11.07
CA ILE A 21 16.99 -1.09 9.95
C ILE A 21 15.67 -0.60 10.53
N LYS A 22 15.19 0.57 10.07
CA LYS A 22 13.90 1.11 10.49
C LYS A 22 12.82 0.14 9.98
N VAL A 23 12.03 -0.42 10.86
CA VAL A 23 10.83 -1.16 10.50
C VAL A 23 9.82 -0.14 9.97
N PRO A 24 9.31 -0.29 8.74
CA PRO A 24 8.39 0.68 8.18
C PRO A 24 7.03 0.63 8.85
N GLY A 25 6.32 1.75 8.78
CA GLY A 25 4.97 1.92 9.27
C GLY A 25 4.86 2.19 10.77
N THR A 26 3.70 2.68 11.16
CA THR A 26 3.33 3.00 12.54
C THR A 26 2.07 2.26 12.93
N ILE A 27 2.11 1.47 14.01
CA ILE A 27 0.92 0.81 14.56
C ILE A 27 0.00 1.89 15.14
N ILE A 28 -1.24 1.97 14.65
CA ILE A 28 -2.22 2.98 15.08
C ILE A 28 -3.37 2.39 15.92
N GLY A 29 -3.49 1.06 16.01
CA GLY A 29 -4.47 0.40 16.87
C GLY A 29 -4.89 -0.96 16.37
N THR A 30 -6.06 -1.42 16.85
CA THR A 30 -6.66 -2.70 16.49
C THR A 30 -8.18 -2.58 16.30
N GLY A 31 -8.73 -3.38 15.37
CA GLY A 31 -10.16 -3.44 15.05
C GLY A 31 -10.66 -2.20 14.30
N THR A 32 -11.91 -2.21 13.87
CA THR A 32 -12.55 -1.16 13.05
C THR A 32 -12.33 0.26 13.58
N LYS A 33 -12.27 0.46 14.90
CA LYS A 33 -12.04 1.79 15.50
C LYS A 33 -10.64 2.35 15.28
N ALA A 34 -9.70 1.54 14.80
CA ALA A 34 -8.35 1.96 14.46
C ALA A 34 -8.22 2.34 12.98
N LEU A 35 -9.20 2.01 12.16
CA LEU A 35 -9.29 2.49 10.78
C LEU A 35 -9.46 4.00 10.78
N LEU A 36 -8.90 4.66 9.78
CA LEU A 36 -8.94 6.12 9.66
C LEU A 36 -10.28 6.59 9.09
N GLY A 37 -10.90 5.78 8.23
CA GLY A 37 -12.15 6.09 7.54
C GLY A 37 -12.04 7.21 6.53
N GLY A 38 -13.00 7.30 5.60
CA GLY A 38 -13.05 8.36 4.59
C GLY A 38 -11.86 8.31 3.63
N ASP A 39 -11.45 7.13 3.22
CA ASP A 39 -10.35 6.92 2.29
C ASP A 39 -10.77 7.23 0.85
N LEU A 40 -9.85 7.08 -0.12
CA LEU A 40 -10.13 7.38 -1.53
C LEU A 40 -11.16 6.45 -2.18
N THR A 41 -11.39 5.28 -1.60
CA THR A 41 -12.34 4.29 -2.15
C THR A 41 -13.76 4.51 -1.62
N ASP A 42 -13.88 5.06 -0.40
CA ASP A 42 -15.14 5.39 0.27
C ASP A 42 -14.99 6.67 1.11
N PRO A 43 -14.99 7.87 0.48
CA PRO A 43 -14.80 9.13 1.20
C PRO A 43 -15.90 9.49 2.18
N GLU A 44 -17.10 8.99 1.96
CA GLU A 44 -18.26 9.22 2.81
C GLU A 44 -18.21 8.36 4.07
N ASP A 45 -17.59 7.18 4.01
CA ASP A 45 -17.48 6.21 5.12
C ASP A 45 -18.87 5.94 5.76
N ASP A 46 -19.91 5.77 4.93
CA ASP A 46 -21.32 5.81 5.37
C ASP A 46 -22.06 4.49 5.14
N GLY A 47 -21.40 3.47 4.62
CA GLY A 47 -22.04 2.23 4.22
C GLY A 47 -22.00 1.09 5.24
N ALA A 48 -23.04 0.26 5.19
CA ALA A 48 -22.90 -1.13 5.56
C ALA A 48 -22.34 -1.85 4.33
N PRO A 49 -21.22 -2.56 4.42
CA PRO A 49 -20.46 -3.02 3.25
C PRO A 49 -21.26 -3.79 2.21
N GLU A 50 -22.19 -4.63 2.65
CA GLU A 50 -23.00 -5.42 1.73
C GLU A 50 -24.20 -4.64 1.14
N GLU A 51 -24.48 -3.45 1.66
CA GLU A 51 -25.58 -2.57 1.25
C GLU A 51 -25.09 -1.29 0.58
N ASP A 52 -23.83 -0.93 0.79
CA ASP A 52 -23.22 0.24 0.20
C ASP A 52 -22.96 0.04 -1.29
N THR A 53 -23.42 0.98 -2.09
CA THR A 53 -23.24 1.02 -3.54
C THR A 53 -22.55 2.31 -4.02
N ASN A 54 -22.11 3.16 -3.08
CA ASN A 54 -21.53 4.48 -3.41
C ASN A 54 -20.01 4.53 -3.38
N TYR A 55 -19.34 3.41 -3.40
CA TYR A 55 -17.88 3.43 -3.50
C TYR A 55 -17.40 4.26 -4.68
N ASN A 56 -16.43 5.14 -4.41
CA ASN A 56 -15.77 5.98 -5.42
C ASN A 56 -14.69 5.22 -6.20
N ALA A 57 -14.75 3.91 -6.18
CA ALA A 57 -13.81 3.02 -6.84
C ALA A 57 -14.51 1.81 -7.48
N LYS A 58 -13.81 1.18 -8.42
CA LYS A 58 -14.13 -0.16 -8.92
C LYS A 58 -13.03 -1.11 -8.49
N PHE A 59 -13.41 -2.30 -8.05
CA PHE A 59 -12.47 -3.27 -7.52
C PHE A 59 -12.30 -4.46 -8.46
N THR A 60 -11.05 -4.92 -8.59
CA THR A 60 -10.70 -6.15 -9.32
C THR A 60 -9.63 -6.90 -8.55
N SER A 61 -9.74 -8.22 -8.47
CA SER A 61 -8.78 -9.09 -7.79
C SER A 61 -8.20 -10.14 -8.72
N SER A 62 -7.05 -10.69 -8.37
CA SER A 62 -6.43 -11.82 -9.07
C SER A 62 -7.19 -13.12 -8.83
N ASP A 63 -7.83 -13.26 -7.68
CA ASP A 63 -8.54 -14.46 -7.25
C ASP A 63 -9.57 -14.12 -6.17
N GLU A 64 -10.67 -14.87 -6.15
CA GLU A 64 -11.74 -14.81 -5.16
C GLU A 64 -11.89 -16.16 -4.46
N PRO A 65 -10.88 -16.63 -3.74
CA PRO A 65 -10.86 -18.01 -3.30
C PRO A 65 -11.88 -18.32 -2.22
N GLY A 66 -12.13 -17.42 -1.29
CA GLY A 66 -12.98 -17.57 -0.12
C GLY A 66 -13.16 -19.03 0.34
N PHE A 67 -13.07 -19.33 1.60
CA PHE A 67 -13.40 -20.69 2.07
C PHE A 67 -14.91 -20.98 2.08
N GLY A 68 -15.63 -20.49 1.08
CA GLY A 68 -17.09 -20.63 1.02
C GLY A 68 -17.83 -19.89 2.13
N GLY A 69 -17.15 -18.98 2.81
CA GLY A 69 -17.62 -18.26 3.98
C GLY A 69 -17.75 -16.75 3.81
N GLY A 70 -17.56 -16.22 2.60
CA GLY A 70 -17.69 -14.77 2.39
C GLY A 70 -16.38 -13.98 2.58
N GLU A 71 -15.23 -14.65 2.64
CA GLU A 71 -13.90 -14.01 2.76
C GLU A 71 -13.41 -13.48 1.40
N PHE A 72 -14.20 -12.63 0.77
CA PHE A 72 -13.97 -12.12 -0.58
C PHE A 72 -12.91 -11.01 -0.61
N ALA A 73 -12.33 -10.75 -1.80
CA ALA A 73 -11.32 -9.72 -1.96
C ALA A 73 -11.84 -8.32 -1.62
N PHE A 74 -13.10 -8.02 -1.90
CA PHE A 74 -13.74 -6.75 -1.57
C PHE A 74 -13.72 -6.42 -0.08
N ASN A 75 -13.74 -7.42 0.82
CA ASN A 75 -13.72 -7.20 2.27
C ASN A 75 -12.50 -6.42 2.78
N VAL A 76 -11.49 -6.18 1.95
CA VAL A 76 -10.36 -5.32 2.34
C VAL A 76 -10.61 -3.83 2.10
N PHE A 77 -11.82 -3.47 1.62
CA PHE A 77 -12.24 -2.08 1.35
C PHE A 77 -13.62 -1.78 1.92
N ASP A 78 -14.12 -2.60 2.84
CA ASP A 78 -15.48 -2.47 3.35
C ASP A 78 -15.56 -1.71 4.69
N ASN A 79 -14.46 -1.13 5.13
CA ASN A 79 -14.34 -0.37 6.37
C ASN A 79 -14.69 -1.17 7.64
N ILE A 80 -14.66 -2.52 7.55
CA ILE A 80 -14.89 -3.41 8.68
C ILE A 80 -13.62 -4.23 8.98
N LEU A 81 -13.09 -4.09 10.16
CA LEU A 81 -12.00 -4.90 10.68
C LEU A 81 -12.49 -5.67 11.91
N GLY A 82 -13.08 -6.82 11.70
CA GLY A 82 -13.80 -7.58 12.71
C GLY A 82 -13.49 -9.07 12.75
N PRO A 83 -14.22 -9.82 13.61
CA PRO A 83 -14.12 -11.26 13.67
C PRO A 83 -14.87 -11.92 12.50
N GLY A 84 -14.46 -13.14 12.16
CA GLY A 84 -15.18 -13.94 11.16
C GLY A 84 -14.66 -13.72 9.76
N ASN A 85 -15.52 -13.33 8.83
CA ASN A 85 -15.22 -13.28 7.41
C ASN A 85 -14.80 -11.88 6.91
N ASP A 86 -14.70 -10.88 7.80
CA ASP A 86 -14.31 -9.51 7.48
C ASP A 86 -12.82 -9.45 7.12
N LYS A 87 -12.46 -10.07 6.01
CA LYS A 87 -11.10 -10.19 5.49
C LYS A 87 -11.12 -10.78 4.08
N TRP A 88 -10.06 -10.61 3.35
CA TRP A 88 -9.75 -11.40 2.17
C TRP A 88 -8.87 -12.60 2.54
N CYS A 89 -9.31 -13.79 2.25
CA CYS A 89 -8.62 -15.05 2.48
C CYS A 89 -9.07 -16.06 1.39
N CYS A 90 -8.35 -17.01 1.09
CA CYS A 90 -7.11 -17.66 1.39
C CYS A 90 -6.54 -18.16 0.07
N GLY A 91 -6.31 -17.26 -0.87
CA GLY A 91 -5.82 -17.57 -2.21
C GLY A 91 -4.53 -18.38 -2.18
N LEU A 92 -4.45 -19.35 -3.04
CA LEU A 92 -3.34 -20.29 -3.12
C LEU A 92 -2.48 -20.08 -4.36
N ALA A 93 -3.13 -19.93 -5.50
CA ALA A 93 -2.47 -20.06 -6.80
C ALA A 93 -1.39 -18.97 -6.99
N GLY A 94 -1.72 -17.70 -6.82
CA GLY A 94 -0.79 -16.61 -7.04
C GLY A 94 0.45 -16.66 -6.13
N ILE A 95 0.27 -17.01 -4.85
CA ILE A 95 1.38 -17.15 -3.90
C ILE A 95 2.22 -18.39 -4.26
N ALA A 96 1.58 -19.54 -4.53
CA ALA A 96 2.27 -20.79 -4.84
C ALA A 96 3.08 -20.70 -6.15
N GLU A 97 2.57 -19.98 -7.15
CA GLU A 97 3.19 -19.83 -8.46
C GLU A 97 4.19 -18.66 -8.52
N GLY A 98 4.23 -17.82 -7.47
CA GLY A 98 5.12 -16.66 -7.39
C GLY A 98 4.63 -15.44 -8.17
N GLU A 99 3.41 -15.48 -8.71
CA GLU A 99 2.78 -14.36 -9.43
C GLU A 99 2.21 -13.31 -8.46
N GLY A 100 1.94 -13.72 -7.22
CA GLY A 100 1.34 -12.90 -6.17
C GLY A 100 -0.18 -12.85 -6.22
N MET A 101 -0.75 -12.47 -5.07
CA MET A 101 -2.18 -12.22 -4.91
C MET A 101 -2.40 -10.71 -4.88
N HIS A 102 -3.26 -10.18 -5.74
CA HIS A 102 -3.46 -8.73 -5.80
C HIS A 102 -4.94 -8.34 -5.84
N ILE A 103 -5.21 -7.17 -5.29
CA ILE A 103 -6.46 -6.44 -5.45
C ILE A 103 -6.16 -5.01 -5.89
N THR A 104 -6.97 -4.49 -6.79
CA THR A 104 -6.82 -3.18 -7.41
C THR A 104 -8.09 -2.36 -7.21
N ALA A 105 -7.95 -1.13 -6.72
CA ALA A 105 -8.95 -0.09 -6.73
C ALA A 105 -8.73 0.84 -7.93
N GLU A 106 -9.72 0.99 -8.81
CA GLU A 106 -9.76 1.99 -9.88
C GLU A 106 -10.58 3.18 -9.42
N LEU A 107 -9.94 4.30 -9.14
CA LEU A 107 -10.56 5.55 -8.75
C LEU A 107 -11.13 6.32 -9.96
N GLU A 108 -12.03 7.25 -9.73
CA GLU A 108 -12.59 8.11 -10.79
C GLU A 108 -11.56 9.08 -11.38
N ALA A 109 -10.62 9.57 -10.55
CA ALA A 109 -9.58 10.51 -10.94
C ALA A 109 -8.21 10.13 -10.36
N PRO A 110 -7.10 10.60 -10.96
CA PRO A 110 -5.76 10.34 -10.42
C PRO A 110 -5.52 11.06 -9.09
N HIS A 111 -4.85 10.38 -8.16
CA HIS A 111 -4.44 10.94 -6.86
C HIS A 111 -2.96 10.68 -6.59
N LEU A 112 -2.33 11.59 -5.86
CA LEU A 112 -1.01 11.41 -5.26
C LEU A 112 -1.21 10.73 -3.91
N LEU A 113 -0.73 9.50 -3.75
CA LEU A 113 -0.82 8.76 -2.48
C LEU A 113 0.02 9.47 -1.42
N THR A 114 -0.59 9.83 -0.29
CA THR A 114 0.08 10.48 0.84
C THR A 114 0.35 9.52 1.98
N HIS A 115 -0.55 8.59 2.21
CA HIS A 115 -0.42 7.50 3.16
C HIS A 115 -1.42 6.40 2.83
N PHE A 116 -1.22 5.24 3.42
CA PHE A 116 -2.15 4.12 3.36
C PHE A 116 -2.09 3.34 4.66
N THR A 117 -3.12 2.55 4.94
CA THR A 117 -3.10 1.56 6.00
C THR A 117 -3.14 0.15 5.44
N LEU A 118 -2.61 -0.80 6.22
CA LEU A 118 -2.75 -2.22 5.99
C LEU A 118 -3.06 -2.89 7.32
N SER A 119 -4.04 -3.78 7.33
CA SER A 119 -4.48 -4.44 8.55
C SER A 119 -4.32 -5.95 8.50
N SER A 120 -3.89 -6.53 9.64
CA SER A 120 -3.92 -7.98 9.78
C SER A 120 -5.36 -8.47 9.95
N ALA A 121 -5.62 -9.68 9.47
CA ALA A 121 -6.89 -10.35 9.69
C ALA A 121 -7.06 -10.84 11.15
N ASN A 122 -8.21 -11.46 11.44
CA ASN A 122 -8.60 -11.88 12.79
C ASN A 122 -7.89 -13.12 13.33
N ASP A 123 -7.28 -13.95 12.48
CA ASP A 123 -6.72 -15.24 12.85
C ASP A 123 -5.33 -15.48 12.20
N VAL A 124 -4.85 -16.67 12.21
CA VAL A 124 -3.68 -17.31 11.57
C VAL A 124 -2.56 -16.35 11.08
N PRO A 125 -1.65 -15.89 11.96
CA PRO A 125 -0.58 -14.96 11.61
C PRO A 125 0.38 -15.47 10.52
N ASP A 126 0.44 -16.78 10.32
CA ASP A 126 1.25 -17.41 9.27
C ASP A 126 0.82 -17.02 7.83
N ARG A 127 -0.36 -16.45 7.68
CA ARG A 127 -0.94 -16.00 6.40
C ARG A 127 -0.72 -14.52 6.11
N ASP A 128 -0.19 -13.77 7.08
CA ASP A 128 0.07 -12.33 6.90
C ASP A 128 1.14 -12.08 5.84
N PRO A 129 1.04 -11.00 5.06
CA PRO A 129 2.03 -10.63 4.04
C PRO A 129 3.41 -10.34 4.63
N THR A 130 4.46 -10.88 4.00
CA THR A 130 5.87 -10.61 4.36
C THR A 130 6.70 -10.12 3.19
N THR A 131 6.28 -10.42 1.95
CA THR A 131 6.82 -9.78 0.74
C THR A 131 5.66 -9.25 -0.06
N TRP A 132 5.53 -7.93 -0.18
CA TRP A 132 4.38 -7.28 -0.79
C TRP A 132 4.70 -5.88 -1.28
N GLU A 133 3.84 -5.34 -2.14
CA GLU A 133 3.96 -4.00 -2.69
C GLU A 133 2.61 -3.27 -2.71
N VAL A 134 2.69 -1.93 -2.63
CA VAL A 134 1.64 -1.04 -3.11
C VAL A 134 2.11 -0.43 -4.41
N GLN A 135 1.29 -0.47 -5.43
CA GLN A 135 1.61 -0.05 -6.79
C GLN A 135 0.57 0.92 -7.32
N GLY A 136 1.00 1.81 -8.22
CA GLY A 136 0.13 2.76 -8.92
C GLY A 136 0.15 2.57 -10.43
N SER A 137 -0.97 2.85 -11.11
CA SER A 137 -1.10 2.81 -12.56
C SER A 137 -2.10 3.86 -13.06
N ASN A 138 -1.97 4.27 -14.34
CA ASN A 138 -2.94 5.12 -15.02
C ASN A 138 -3.65 4.41 -16.20
N ASP A 139 -3.19 3.21 -16.57
CA ASP A 139 -3.80 2.40 -17.63
C ASP A 139 -4.37 1.05 -17.13
N GLY A 140 -4.13 0.71 -15.85
CA GLY A 140 -4.55 -0.56 -15.24
C GLY A 140 -3.76 -1.78 -15.72
N GLU A 141 -2.77 -1.59 -16.60
CA GLU A 141 -1.94 -2.66 -17.17
C GLU A 141 -0.49 -2.56 -16.68
N LYS A 142 0.09 -1.36 -16.68
CA LYS A 142 1.47 -1.10 -16.27
C LYS A 142 1.50 -0.44 -14.92
N PHE A 143 1.98 -1.17 -13.94
CA PHE A 143 2.06 -0.72 -12.56
C PHE A 143 3.48 -0.29 -12.21
N THR A 144 3.58 0.80 -11.44
CA THR A 144 4.81 1.31 -10.84
C THR A 144 4.74 1.05 -9.34
N THR A 145 5.78 0.47 -8.77
CA THR A 145 5.88 0.27 -7.33
C THR A 145 6.01 1.60 -6.61
N ILE A 146 5.12 1.86 -5.66
CA ILE A 146 5.11 3.04 -4.78
C ILE A 146 5.81 2.68 -3.47
N PHE A 147 5.45 1.54 -2.90
CA PHE A 147 6.02 1.00 -1.67
C PHE A 147 6.30 -0.49 -1.84
N SER A 148 7.39 -0.98 -1.27
CA SER A 148 7.72 -2.40 -1.23
C SER A 148 8.23 -2.81 0.15
N TYR A 149 7.82 -3.98 0.60
CA TYR A 149 8.29 -4.61 1.82
C TYR A 149 8.75 -6.05 1.53
N ASP A 150 9.89 -6.42 2.07
CA ASP A 150 10.41 -7.80 2.09
C ASP A 150 11.13 -8.02 3.43
N GLY A 151 10.46 -8.68 4.36
CA GLY A 151 10.97 -8.84 5.72
C GLY A 151 10.14 -9.81 6.56
N ASP A 152 10.28 -9.69 7.87
CA ASP A 152 9.48 -10.45 8.83
C ASP A 152 8.03 -9.94 8.86
N ASN A 153 7.12 -10.71 9.49
CA ASN A 153 5.74 -10.27 9.71
C ASN A 153 5.72 -8.96 10.51
N LEU A 154 5.15 -7.90 9.94
CA LEU A 154 5.02 -6.61 10.61
C LEU A 154 3.98 -6.61 11.73
N PHE A 155 3.01 -7.51 11.64
CA PHE A 155 1.91 -7.57 12.60
C PHE A 155 2.29 -8.35 13.84
N THR A 156 2.13 -7.74 15.00
CA THR A 156 2.37 -8.34 16.32
C THR A 156 1.08 -8.75 17.02
N ASP A 157 -0.07 -8.32 16.49
CA ASP A 157 -1.40 -8.62 17.02
C ASP A 157 -2.39 -8.87 15.87
N ARG A 158 -3.57 -9.36 16.20
CA ARG A 158 -4.66 -9.57 15.24
C ARG A 158 -5.53 -8.31 15.13
N LEU A 159 -6.12 -8.11 13.92
CA LEU A 159 -6.89 -6.91 13.61
C LEU A 159 -6.07 -5.61 13.82
N GLN A 160 -4.75 -5.72 13.72
CA GLN A 160 -3.82 -4.61 13.92
C GLN A 160 -3.74 -3.77 12.66
N VAL A 161 -3.85 -2.45 12.83
CA VAL A 161 -3.76 -1.47 11.75
C VAL A 161 -2.38 -0.82 11.79
N ILE A 162 -1.67 -0.86 10.66
CA ILE A 162 -0.38 -0.19 10.48
C ILE A 162 -0.56 0.86 9.40
N ARG A 163 -0.15 2.10 9.69
CA ARG A 163 -0.13 3.23 8.78
C ARG A 163 1.27 3.42 8.21
N PHE A 164 1.35 3.70 6.91
CA PHE A 164 2.57 3.99 6.16
C PHE A 164 2.44 5.39 5.54
N ASP A 165 3.40 6.26 5.80
CA ASP A 165 3.37 7.65 5.38
C ASP A 165 4.41 7.95 4.29
N ALA A 166 4.03 8.79 3.32
CA ALA A 166 4.98 9.35 2.36
C ALA A 166 6.05 10.18 3.08
N GLU A 167 7.27 10.19 2.54
CA GLU A 167 8.48 10.82 3.08
C GLU A 167 9.07 10.12 4.31
N GLU A 168 8.30 9.26 4.99
CA GLU A 168 8.80 8.45 6.10
C GLU A 168 9.06 7.00 5.71
N ASP A 169 8.11 6.38 5.02
CA ASP A 169 8.12 4.96 4.67
C ASP A 169 8.29 4.73 3.17
N PHE A 170 7.89 5.70 2.34
CA PHE A 170 8.06 5.70 0.89
C PHE A 170 8.24 7.12 0.34
N ASP A 171 8.77 7.22 -0.88
CA ASP A 171 9.01 8.51 -1.52
C ASP A 171 7.69 9.24 -1.84
N ALA A 172 7.66 10.56 -1.59
CA ALA A 172 6.53 11.39 -1.97
C ALA A 172 6.26 11.29 -3.48
N GLN A 173 5.00 11.08 -3.84
CA GLN A 173 4.61 10.87 -5.22
C GLN A 173 4.59 12.20 -5.99
N THR A 174 5.18 12.19 -7.19
CA THR A 174 5.11 13.30 -8.15
C THR A 174 4.17 13.02 -9.33
N THR A 175 3.72 11.77 -9.45
CA THR A 175 2.77 11.30 -10.45
C THR A 175 1.53 10.79 -9.75
N GLY A 176 0.38 11.34 -10.09
CA GLY A 176 -0.90 10.82 -9.62
C GLY A 176 -1.28 9.55 -10.37
N TYR A 177 -1.89 8.63 -9.65
CA TYR A 177 -2.38 7.38 -10.19
C TYR A 177 -3.89 7.25 -10.01
N ARG A 178 -4.51 6.63 -11.00
CA ARG A 178 -5.93 6.31 -10.99
C ARG A 178 -6.20 4.91 -10.46
N PHE A 179 -5.23 4.02 -10.56
CA PHE A 179 -5.29 2.65 -10.05
C PHE A 179 -4.28 2.49 -8.92
N PHE A 180 -4.74 2.00 -7.78
CA PHE A 180 -3.89 1.55 -6.68
C PHE A 180 -4.07 0.06 -6.48
N ARG A 181 -2.96 -0.67 -6.36
CA ARG A 181 -2.94 -2.12 -6.21
C ARG A 181 -2.09 -2.53 -5.03
N HIS A 182 -2.64 -3.37 -4.16
CA HIS A 182 -1.85 -4.17 -3.23
C HIS A 182 -1.57 -5.54 -3.87
N ILE A 183 -0.33 -6.02 -3.76
CA ILE A 183 0.08 -7.34 -4.22
C ILE A 183 0.97 -8.02 -3.19
N THR A 184 0.64 -9.25 -2.79
CA THR A 184 1.41 -10.09 -1.86
C THR A 184 2.07 -11.24 -2.62
N PHE A 185 3.38 -11.37 -2.47
CA PHE A 185 4.19 -12.43 -3.10
C PHE A 185 4.54 -13.55 -2.12
N LYS A 186 4.69 -13.23 -0.82
CA LYS A 186 5.00 -14.22 0.24
C LYS A 186 4.24 -13.89 1.52
N THR A 187 4.00 -14.92 2.29
CA THR A 187 3.40 -14.83 3.62
C THR A 187 4.37 -15.36 4.69
N ALA A 188 4.04 -15.16 5.97
CA ALA A 188 4.91 -15.49 7.07
C ALA A 188 5.28 -16.99 7.13
N ASN A 189 4.45 -17.89 6.57
CA ASN A 189 4.73 -19.33 6.53
C ASN A 189 5.32 -19.81 5.19
N TRP A 190 5.64 -18.90 4.27
CA TRP A 190 6.26 -19.26 2.99
C TRP A 190 7.65 -19.91 3.20
N PRO A 191 8.01 -21.00 2.48
CA PRO A 191 7.24 -21.73 1.45
C PRO A 191 6.38 -22.89 1.99
N ASN A 192 6.22 -23.04 3.31
CA ASN A 192 5.53 -24.20 3.91
C ASN A 192 4.00 -24.10 3.80
N GLY A 193 3.47 -22.90 3.55
CA GLY A 193 2.05 -22.64 3.29
C GLY A 193 1.88 -21.58 2.21
N ALA A 194 0.85 -21.71 1.41
CA ALA A 194 0.56 -20.81 0.32
C ALA A 194 -0.74 -20.01 0.55
N PHE A 195 -1.28 -20.06 1.75
CA PHE A 195 -2.43 -19.25 2.13
C PHE A 195 -2.02 -17.84 2.48
N PHE A 196 -2.89 -16.92 2.17
CA PHE A 196 -2.74 -15.50 2.37
C PHE A 196 -3.99 -14.91 2.99
N GLN A 197 -3.86 -13.85 3.76
CA GLN A 197 -4.99 -13.07 4.26
C GLN A 197 -4.60 -11.62 4.51
N ILE A 198 -5.58 -10.72 4.35
CA ILE A 198 -5.52 -9.30 4.73
C ILE A 198 -6.85 -8.93 5.38
N GLY A 199 -6.83 -8.10 6.42
CA GLY A 199 -8.02 -7.56 7.05
C GLY A 199 -8.59 -6.40 6.26
N GLU A 200 -7.86 -5.27 6.19
CA GLU A 200 -8.34 -4.03 5.57
C GLU A 200 -7.21 -3.25 4.92
N ILE A 201 -7.51 -2.47 3.88
CA ILE A 201 -6.61 -1.54 3.20
C ILE A 201 -7.33 -0.22 3.02
N GLU A 202 -6.74 0.89 3.46
CA GLU A 202 -7.26 2.23 3.20
C GLU A 202 -6.21 3.02 2.40
N TYR A 203 -6.60 3.74 1.34
CA TYR A 203 -5.74 4.60 0.54
C TYR A 203 -6.10 6.07 0.74
N PHE A 204 -5.13 6.91 1.07
CA PHE A 204 -5.32 8.35 1.27
C PHE A 204 -4.41 9.14 0.35
N GLY A 205 -4.94 10.23 -0.21
CA GLY A 205 -4.20 11.01 -1.15
C GLY A 205 -4.80 12.37 -1.45
N THR A 206 -4.09 13.15 -2.25
CA THR A 206 -4.60 14.41 -2.77
C THR A 206 -4.87 14.30 -4.26
N PRO A 207 -5.91 14.94 -4.80
CA PRO A 207 -6.13 14.96 -6.25
C PRO A 207 -4.85 15.41 -6.96
N ALA A 208 -4.43 14.66 -7.96
CA ALA A 208 -3.37 15.11 -8.83
C ALA A 208 -3.95 16.19 -9.74
N ASP A 209 -3.32 17.37 -9.75
CA ASP A 209 -3.72 18.40 -10.69
C ASP A 209 -3.72 17.83 -12.11
N ASP A 210 -4.80 18.01 -12.83
CA ASP A 210 -4.96 17.65 -14.26
C ASP A 210 -3.96 18.41 -15.18
N THR A 211 -2.95 19.03 -14.59
CA THR A 211 -1.91 19.81 -15.29
C THR A 211 -0.85 18.96 -16.00
N ALA A 212 -0.91 17.64 -15.91
CA ALA A 212 -0.32 16.76 -16.91
C ALA A 212 -1.15 16.72 -18.20
N VAL A 213 -1.79 17.82 -18.56
CA VAL A 213 -2.32 18.05 -19.92
C VAL A 213 -1.16 17.93 -20.89
N ASP A 214 -1.23 16.92 -21.76
CA ASP A 214 -0.33 16.77 -22.91
C ASP A 214 0.08 18.16 -23.44
N PRO A 215 1.38 18.51 -23.42
CA PRO A 215 1.84 19.81 -23.93
C PRO A 215 1.31 20.13 -25.33
N ARG A 216 0.93 19.11 -26.10
CA ARG A 216 0.32 19.24 -27.42
C ARG A 216 -1.10 19.81 -27.37
N SER A 217 -1.88 19.57 -26.33
CA SER A 217 -3.23 20.14 -26.19
C SER A 217 -3.21 21.61 -25.79
N LYS A 218 -2.22 22.07 -24.99
CA LYS A 218 -2.03 23.48 -24.65
C LYS A 218 -1.59 24.32 -25.87
N LEU A 219 -0.76 23.78 -26.76
CA LEU A 219 -0.35 24.42 -27.98
C LEU A 219 -1.54 24.66 -28.94
N ALA A 220 -2.43 23.66 -29.07
CA ALA A 220 -3.61 23.77 -29.94
C ALA A 220 -4.57 24.90 -29.48
N THR A 221 -4.75 25.05 -28.16
CA THR A 221 -5.65 26.07 -27.60
C THR A 221 -5.08 27.47 -27.73
N GLN A 222 -3.77 27.66 -27.54
CA GLN A 222 -3.12 28.97 -27.75
C GLN A 222 -3.11 29.41 -29.24
N TRP A 223 -2.92 28.48 -30.17
CA TRP A 223 -3.01 28.76 -31.59
C TRP A 223 -4.43 29.13 -32.04
N GLY A 224 -5.46 28.55 -31.43
CA GLY A 224 -6.86 28.91 -31.67
C GLY A 224 -7.21 30.33 -31.24
N ILE A 225 -6.67 30.79 -30.13
CA ILE A 225 -6.89 32.16 -29.61
C ILE A 225 -6.17 33.19 -30.47
N LEU A 226 -4.95 32.92 -30.94
CA LEU A 226 -4.18 33.84 -31.79
C LEU A 226 -4.78 34.01 -33.19
N LYS A 227 -5.50 33.03 -33.74
CA LYS A 227 -6.19 33.15 -35.06
C LYS A 227 -7.47 33.94 -35.00
N ASN A 228 -8.11 34.07 -33.84
CA ASN A 228 -9.38 34.84 -33.70
C ASN A 228 -9.16 36.28 -33.27
N SER A 229 -7.91 36.75 -33.16
CA SER A 229 -7.54 38.12 -32.77
C SER A 229 -6.93 38.94 -33.91
N GLN A 230 -7.12 38.53 -35.19
CA GLN A 230 -6.76 39.33 -36.39
C GLN A 230 -7.98 39.69 -37.20
#